data_892f1f89d7e835d62e7460dea459a9d1
#
_entry.id   892f1f89d7e835d62e7460dea459a9d1
#
_cell.length_a   1.000
_cell.length_b   1.000
_cell.length_c   1.000
_cell.angle_alpha   90.00
_cell.angle_beta   90.00
_cell.angle_gamma   90.00
#
_symmetry.space_group_name_H-M   'P 1'
#
loop_
_entity.id
_entity.type
_entity.pdbx_description
1 polymer ?
#
loop_
_entity_poly.entity_id
_entity_poly.type
_entity_poly.pdbx_seq_one_letter_code
_entity_poly.pdbx_strand_id
1 'polypeptide(L)'
;CWLGPMDQAQDALRPLREAGPRLLDASGSMLFVDLQRISDPGYPWGHNHYWKSIYLDELAPETIALLAESMAECPSPASTVDIWHLGGAISRVRPEETAFARRDHQFLVSIEANWDERERSAENVAWARTLWEKLRPYSNGGVYQNFPGFREESATVARAAYGVNYDRLARVKAHYDPDNRFRINLNVEPATPGPGAEAVDGKTARASIAE
;
A
#
# COMPACT_ATOMS: atom_id res chain seq x y z
N CYS A 1 -0.22 17.71 4.13
CA CYS A 1 -0.04 18.28 5.47
C CYS A 1 1.21 19.17 5.48
N TRP A 2 1.10 20.40 6.00
CA TRP A 2 2.21 21.33 6.21
C TRP A 2 2.73 21.20 7.66
N LEU A 3 4.03 20.90 7.82
CA LEU A 3 4.69 20.74 9.11
C LEU A 3 5.70 21.87 9.40
N GLY A 4 5.75 22.88 8.54
CA GLY A 4 6.60 24.07 8.73
C GLY A 4 5.96 25.13 9.65
N PRO A 5 6.60 26.32 9.75
CA PRO A 5 6.06 27.42 10.52
C PRO A 5 4.65 27.82 10.07
N MET A 6 3.76 28.10 11.03
CA MET A 6 2.34 28.35 10.76
C MET A 6 2.08 29.61 9.96
N ASP A 7 2.91 30.64 10.11
CA ASP A 7 2.85 31.89 9.35
C ASP A 7 3.09 31.67 7.83
N GLN A 8 3.80 30.60 7.45
CA GLN A 8 4.09 30.22 6.07
C GLN A 8 3.06 29.24 5.50
N ALA A 9 2.18 28.67 6.32
CA ALA A 9 1.24 27.63 5.90
C ALA A 9 0.30 28.10 4.76
N GLN A 10 -0.17 29.35 4.81
CA GLN A 10 -1.08 29.89 3.80
C GLN A 10 -0.41 29.95 2.42
N ASP A 11 0.84 30.39 2.36
CA ASP A 11 1.61 30.50 1.12
C ASP A 11 1.98 29.12 0.58
N ALA A 12 2.35 28.19 1.46
CA ALA A 12 2.68 26.81 1.08
C ALA A 12 1.48 26.06 0.49
N LEU A 13 0.26 26.29 0.98
CA LEU A 13 -0.96 25.63 0.54
C LEU A 13 -1.69 26.37 -0.58
N ARG A 14 -1.30 27.60 -0.92
CA ARG A 14 -1.93 28.44 -1.94
C ARG A 14 -2.04 27.72 -3.30
N PRO A 15 -1.00 27.09 -3.86
CA PRO A 15 -1.12 26.41 -5.15
C PRO A 15 -2.22 25.35 -5.21
N LEU A 16 -2.41 24.60 -4.10
CA LEU A 16 -3.49 23.60 -4.01
C LEU A 16 -4.86 24.25 -3.94
N ARG A 17 -4.98 25.38 -3.23
CA ARG A 17 -6.24 26.11 -3.09
C ARG A 17 -6.67 26.83 -4.36
N GLU A 18 -5.73 27.17 -5.23
CA GLU A 18 -5.95 27.89 -6.50
C GLU A 18 -6.01 26.95 -7.72
N ALA A 19 -5.81 25.63 -7.52
CA ALA A 19 -5.78 24.65 -8.61
C ALA A 19 -7.12 24.50 -9.38
N GLY A 20 -8.23 24.93 -8.78
CA GLY A 20 -9.55 24.86 -9.41
C GLY A 20 -10.68 25.44 -8.53
N PRO A 21 -11.93 25.42 -9.01
CA PRO A 21 -13.07 25.85 -8.22
C PRO A 21 -13.24 24.94 -7.01
N ARG A 22 -13.37 25.57 -5.82
CA ARG A 22 -13.53 24.85 -4.55
C ARG A 22 -15.00 24.67 -4.22
N LEU A 23 -15.37 23.44 -3.92
CA LEU A 23 -16.67 23.12 -3.33
C LEU A 23 -16.64 23.24 -1.80
N LEU A 24 -15.53 22.86 -1.19
CA LEU A 24 -15.30 22.91 0.25
C LEU A 24 -13.81 23.11 0.50
N ASP A 25 -13.46 23.89 1.53
CA ASP A 25 -12.10 23.96 2.09
C ASP A 25 -12.18 23.77 3.61
N ALA A 26 -11.88 22.56 4.05
CA ALA A 26 -11.82 22.19 5.46
C ALA A 26 -10.40 22.24 6.02
N SER A 27 -9.44 22.84 5.30
CA SER A 27 -8.07 22.95 5.79
C SER A 27 -7.98 23.89 6.98
N GLY A 28 -7.25 23.46 8.00
CA GLY A 28 -7.05 24.19 9.25
C GLY A 28 -5.93 23.57 10.07
N SER A 29 -5.56 24.28 11.15
CA SER A 29 -4.64 23.72 12.14
C SER A 29 -5.35 22.64 12.94
N MET A 30 -4.69 21.47 13.08
CA MET A 30 -5.21 20.37 13.90
C MET A 30 -4.06 19.61 14.58
N LEU A 31 -4.38 18.87 15.62
CA LEU A 31 -3.40 17.96 16.23
C LEU A 31 -3.14 16.77 15.28
N PHE A 32 -1.91 16.24 15.32
CA PHE A 32 -1.57 15.08 14.50
C PHE A 32 -2.44 13.85 14.80
N VAL A 33 -2.85 13.67 16.05
CA VAL A 33 -3.77 12.59 16.45
C VAL A 33 -5.15 12.73 15.78
N ASP A 34 -5.63 13.96 15.58
CA ASP A 34 -6.92 14.21 14.92
C ASP A 34 -6.81 13.94 13.42
N LEU A 35 -5.67 14.32 12.81
CA LEU A 35 -5.36 13.96 11.43
C LEU A 35 -5.33 12.44 11.22
N GLN A 36 -4.76 11.68 12.16
CA GLN A 36 -4.73 10.21 12.10
C GLN A 36 -6.13 9.57 12.17
N ARG A 37 -7.08 10.26 12.76
CA ARG A 37 -8.47 9.78 12.94
C ARG A 37 -9.44 10.30 11.89
N ILE A 38 -8.99 11.11 10.95
CA ILE A 38 -9.86 11.78 9.97
C ILE A 38 -10.65 10.77 9.11
N SER A 39 -10.10 9.58 8.90
CA SER A 39 -10.73 8.51 8.12
C SER A 39 -11.57 7.54 8.95
N ASP A 40 -11.49 7.54 10.28
CA ASP A 40 -12.19 6.59 11.15
C ASP A 40 -13.71 6.48 10.86
N PRO A 41 -14.44 7.59 10.63
CA PRO A 41 -15.86 7.51 10.32
C PRO A 41 -16.20 6.79 9.01
N GLY A 42 -15.26 6.74 8.05
CA GLY A 42 -15.42 6.05 6.77
C GLY A 42 -15.22 4.53 6.86
N TYR A 43 -14.67 4.02 7.96
CA TYR A 43 -14.33 2.61 8.14
C TYR A 43 -14.92 2.02 9.43
N PRO A 44 -16.25 2.07 9.64
CA PRO A 44 -16.87 1.53 10.84
C PRO A 44 -16.80 0.00 10.89
N TRP A 45 -16.90 -0.56 12.08
CA TRP A 45 -16.99 -2.00 12.28
C TRP A 45 -18.22 -2.61 11.60
N GLY A 46 -18.03 -3.78 11.00
CA GLY A 46 -19.11 -4.55 10.37
C GLY A 46 -19.24 -4.39 8.86
N HIS A 47 -18.54 -3.45 8.27
CA HIS A 47 -18.45 -3.32 6.81
C HIS A 47 -17.65 -4.46 6.19
N ASN A 48 -18.00 -4.81 4.96
CA ASN A 48 -17.21 -5.72 4.15
C ASN A 48 -16.17 -4.92 3.37
N HIS A 49 -14.97 -5.49 3.21
CA HIS A 49 -13.85 -4.84 2.56
C HIS A 49 -13.16 -5.79 1.58
N TYR A 50 -12.80 -5.28 0.41
CA TYR A 50 -11.90 -5.95 -0.51
C TYR A 50 -11.02 -4.92 -1.20
N TRP A 51 -9.74 -4.92 -0.87
CA TRP A 51 -8.79 -3.90 -1.31
C TRP A 51 -7.70 -4.49 -2.18
N LYS A 52 -7.43 -3.82 -3.29
CA LYS A 52 -6.30 -4.11 -4.19
C LYS A 52 -5.45 -2.86 -4.37
N SER A 53 -4.21 -3.07 -4.75
CA SER A 53 -3.30 -1.97 -5.06
C SER A 53 -2.50 -2.24 -6.31
N ILE A 54 -2.04 -1.16 -6.95
CA ILE A 54 -1.17 -1.20 -8.09
C ILE A 54 -0.25 0.02 -8.09
N TYR A 55 1.01 -0.18 -8.46
CA TYR A 55 1.95 0.93 -8.62
C TYR A 55 1.96 1.44 -10.05
N LEU A 56 2.00 2.76 -10.20
CA LEU A 56 2.09 3.46 -11.48
C LEU A 56 3.27 4.43 -11.43
N ASP A 57 3.96 4.60 -12.58
CA ASP A 57 5.05 5.57 -12.70
C ASP A 57 4.53 6.94 -13.13
N GLU A 58 3.35 6.99 -13.74
CA GLU A 58 2.69 8.22 -14.15
C GLU A 58 1.16 8.08 -14.08
N LEU A 59 0.48 9.21 -14.03
CA LEU A 59 -0.98 9.33 -14.19
C LEU A 59 -1.26 9.91 -15.57
N ALA A 60 -1.16 9.05 -16.60
CA ALA A 60 -1.50 9.42 -17.97
C ALA A 60 -3.00 9.78 -18.10
N PRO A 61 -3.39 10.63 -19.07
CA PRO A 61 -4.79 11.01 -19.28
C PRO A 61 -5.72 9.80 -19.42
N GLU A 62 -5.26 8.72 -20.04
CA GLU A 62 -6.02 7.48 -20.23
C GLU A 62 -6.25 6.76 -18.89
N THR A 63 -5.25 6.77 -18.01
CA THR A 63 -5.37 6.21 -16.66
C THR A 63 -6.35 7.01 -15.82
N ILE A 64 -6.29 8.35 -15.91
CA ILE A 64 -7.21 9.24 -15.19
C ILE A 64 -8.65 9.03 -15.67
N ALA A 65 -8.86 8.94 -16.99
CA ALA A 65 -10.18 8.68 -17.57
C ALA A 65 -10.73 7.33 -17.09
N LEU A 66 -9.89 6.28 -17.12
CA LEU A 66 -10.24 4.94 -16.65
C LEU A 66 -10.66 4.92 -15.17
N LEU A 67 -9.92 5.63 -14.33
CA LEU A 67 -10.27 5.76 -12.90
C LEU A 67 -11.61 6.46 -12.71
N ALA A 68 -11.84 7.56 -13.42
CA ALA A 68 -13.08 8.34 -13.35
C ALA A 68 -14.30 7.52 -13.84
N GLU A 69 -14.18 6.83 -14.98
CA GLU A 69 -15.22 5.95 -15.52
C GLU A 69 -15.54 4.81 -14.55
N SER A 70 -14.51 4.16 -14.00
CA SER A 70 -14.70 3.05 -13.06
C SER A 70 -15.36 3.49 -11.77
N MET A 71 -15.06 4.71 -11.28
CA MET A 71 -15.75 5.27 -10.11
C MET A 71 -17.21 5.62 -10.40
N ALA A 72 -17.55 6.07 -11.62
CA ALA A 72 -18.93 6.31 -12.01
C ALA A 72 -19.77 5.01 -12.05
N GLU A 73 -19.15 3.86 -12.28
CA GLU A 73 -19.74 2.52 -12.29
C GLU A 73 -19.63 1.80 -10.93
N CYS A 74 -19.10 2.46 -9.91
CA CYS A 74 -18.85 1.84 -8.60
C CYS A 74 -20.17 1.39 -7.94
N PRO A 75 -20.28 0.12 -7.53
CA PRO A 75 -21.53 -0.40 -6.99
C PRO A 75 -21.85 0.11 -5.58
N SER A 76 -20.87 0.57 -4.83
CA SER A 76 -21.06 1.03 -3.45
C SER A 76 -20.55 2.46 -3.25
N PRO A 77 -21.36 3.37 -2.66
CA PRO A 77 -20.93 4.73 -2.36
C PRO A 77 -19.89 4.81 -1.23
N ALA A 78 -19.66 3.73 -0.49
CA ALA A 78 -18.63 3.65 0.55
C ALA A 78 -17.25 3.28 -0.02
N SER A 79 -17.17 2.88 -1.31
CA SER A 79 -15.92 2.53 -1.96
C SER A 79 -15.17 3.77 -2.43
N THR A 80 -13.83 3.68 -2.43
CA THR A 80 -12.93 4.75 -2.87
C THR A 80 -11.83 4.23 -3.77
N VAL A 81 -11.24 5.14 -4.53
CA VAL A 81 -9.94 4.93 -5.17
C VAL A 81 -9.01 6.03 -4.70
N ASP A 82 -8.00 5.63 -3.92
CA ASP A 82 -7.03 6.56 -3.37
C ASP A 82 -5.75 6.57 -4.20
N ILE A 83 -5.23 7.75 -4.47
CA ILE A 83 -3.98 7.94 -5.21
C ILE A 83 -2.95 8.52 -4.26
N TRP A 84 -1.95 7.71 -3.93
CA TRP A 84 -0.85 8.07 -3.05
C TRP A 84 0.36 8.51 -3.88
N HIS A 85 0.78 9.77 -3.74
CA HIS A 85 2.00 10.26 -4.37
C HIS A 85 3.20 9.89 -3.49
N LEU A 86 4.12 9.06 -4.01
CA LEU A 86 5.20 8.43 -3.27
C LEU A 86 6.56 9.12 -3.38
N GLY A 87 6.65 10.28 -3.96
CA GLY A 87 7.90 11.00 -4.15
C GLY A 87 8.57 11.50 -2.86
N GLY A 88 9.56 12.37 -2.99
CA GLY A 88 10.21 13.05 -1.88
C GLY A 88 11.07 12.13 -1.01
N ALA A 89 10.80 12.07 0.30
CA ALA A 89 11.63 11.29 1.23
C ALA A 89 11.57 9.78 0.97
N ILE A 90 10.42 9.25 0.50
CA ILE A 90 10.26 7.82 0.21
C ILE A 90 11.25 7.38 -0.87
N SER A 91 11.39 8.15 -1.95
CA SER A 91 12.25 7.80 -3.09
C SER A 91 13.74 8.02 -2.85
N ARG A 92 14.13 8.76 -1.77
CA ARG A 92 15.55 8.98 -1.42
C ARG A 92 16.19 7.83 -0.65
N VAL A 93 15.39 6.94 -0.08
CA VAL A 93 15.88 5.74 0.62
C VAL A 93 16.04 4.62 -0.40
N ARG A 94 17.19 3.94 -0.40
CA ARG A 94 17.40 2.83 -1.33
C ARG A 94 16.46 1.65 -1.01
N PRO A 95 16.01 0.89 -2.01
CA PRO A 95 15.11 -0.25 -1.81
C PRO A 95 15.60 -1.26 -0.77
N GLU A 96 16.91 -1.49 -0.70
CA GLU A 96 17.52 -2.51 0.16
C GLU A 96 17.71 -2.07 1.63
N GLU A 97 17.53 -0.79 1.93
CA GLU A 97 17.76 -0.27 3.29
C GLU A 97 16.66 -0.67 4.28
N THR A 98 15.47 -0.97 3.78
CA THR A 98 14.33 -1.42 4.61
C THR A 98 13.60 -2.59 3.95
N ALA A 99 12.60 -3.16 4.61
CA ALA A 99 11.76 -4.21 4.00
C ALA A 99 10.88 -3.67 2.85
N PHE A 100 10.55 -2.38 2.83
CA PHE A 100 9.76 -1.74 1.78
C PHE A 100 10.63 -1.47 0.54
N ALA A 101 10.41 -2.24 -0.54
CA ALA A 101 11.23 -2.20 -1.75
C ALA A 101 10.74 -1.20 -2.81
N ARG A 102 9.43 -0.88 -2.84
CA ARG A 102 8.80 -0.11 -3.92
C ARG A 102 8.95 1.40 -3.72
N ARG A 103 10.17 1.92 -3.94
CA ARG A 103 10.54 3.33 -3.70
C ARG A 103 10.74 4.13 -4.97
N ASP A 104 10.78 3.48 -6.10
CA ASP A 104 11.03 4.01 -7.45
C ASP A 104 9.76 4.39 -8.21
N HIS A 105 8.59 4.04 -7.69
CA HIS A 105 7.30 4.42 -8.28
C HIS A 105 6.84 5.79 -7.80
N GLN A 106 6.13 6.52 -8.67
CA GLN A 106 5.57 7.83 -8.30
C GLN A 106 4.21 7.73 -7.62
N PHE A 107 3.42 6.75 -7.98
CA PHE A 107 2.05 6.61 -7.48
C PHE A 107 1.76 5.18 -7.02
N LEU A 108 1.02 5.10 -5.93
CA LEU A 108 0.30 3.90 -5.51
C LEU A 108 -1.19 4.20 -5.65
N VAL A 109 -1.89 3.41 -6.44
CA VAL A 109 -3.34 3.43 -6.54
C VAL A 109 -3.89 2.34 -5.65
N SER A 110 -4.73 2.71 -4.68
CA SER A 110 -5.46 1.82 -3.79
C SER A 110 -6.91 1.77 -4.23
N ILE A 111 -7.41 0.59 -4.56
CA ILE A 111 -8.79 0.33 -4.95
C ILE A 111 -9.48 -0.30 -3.76
N GLU A 112 -10.33 0.46 -3.09
CA GLU A 112 -10.93 0.12 -1.81
C GLU A 112 -12.43 -0.12 -1.97
N ALA A 113 -12.81 -1.34 -2.33
CA ALA A 113 -14.20 -1.75 -2.31
C ALA A 113 -14.66 -1.95 -0.86
N ASN A 114 -15.64 -1.15 -0.45
CA ASN A 114 -16.26 -1.16 0.87
C ASN A 114 -17.78 -1.20 0.69
N TRP A 115 -18.49 -2.08 1.41
CA TRP A 115 -19.95 -2.23 1.28
C TRP A 115 -20.55 -2.84 2.54
N ASP A 116 -21.86 -2.67 2.72
CA ASP A 116 -22.60 -3.15 3.89
C ASP A 116 -23.23 -4.52 3.67
N GLU A 117 -24.04 -4.67 2.62
CA GLU A 117 -24.85 -5.85 2.39
C GLU A 117 -23.97 -7.00 1.88
N ARG A 118 -23.88 -8.07 2.64
CA ARG A 118 -23.06 -9.25 2.31
C ARG A 118 -23.44 -9.87 0.95
N GLU A 119 -24.68 -9.77 0.56
CA GLU A 119 -25.22 -10.26 -0.71
C GLU A 119 -24.61 -9.56 -1.92
N ARG A 120 -24.15 -8.31 -1.74
CA ARG A 120 -23.48 -7.49 -2.76
C ARG A 120 -21.97 -7.74 -2.88
N SER A 121 -21.43 -8.71 -2.12
CA SER A 121 -19.99 -8.97 -2.11
C SER A 121 -19.43 -9.33 -3.49
N ALA A 122 -20.15 -10.13 -4.26
CA ALA A 122 -19.68 -10.58 -5.59
C ALA A 122 -19.48 -9.40 -6.55
N GLU A 123 -20.41 -8.45 -6.62
CA GLU A 123 -20.31 -7.29 -7.52
C GLU A 123 -19.23 -6.31 -7.09
N ASN A 124 -19.09 -6.05 -5.76
CA ASN A 124 -18.06 -5.14 -5.25
C ASN A 124 -16.64 -5.70 -5.47
N VAL A 125 -16.44 -7.00 -5.21
CA VAL A 125 -15.16 -7.67 -5.51
C VAL A 125 -14.88 -7.69 -7.00
N ALA A 126 -15.90 -7.95 -7.85
CA ALA A 126 -15.75 -7.95 -9.30
C ALA A 126 -15.36 -6.55 -9.83
N TRP A 127 -15.98 -5.49 -9.32
CA TRP A 127 -15.64 -4.11 -9.66
C TRP A 127 -14.16 -3.81 -9.38
N ALA A 128 -13.69 -4.09 -8.18
CA ALA A 128 -12.31 -3.81 -7.79
C ALA A 128 -11.30 -4.62 -8.63
N ARG A 129 -11.61 -5.89 -8.92
CA ARG A 129 -10.77 -6.74 -9.78
C ARG A 129 -10.74 -6.23 -11.21
N THR A 130 -11.89 -5.85 -11.76
CA THR A 130 -12.00 -5.31 -13.12
C THR A 130 -11.19 -4.03 -13.28
N LEU A 131 -11.30 -3.09 -12.32
CA LEU A 131 -10.51 -1.88 -12.35
C LEU A 131 -9.00 -2.20 -12.27
N TRP A 132 -8.60 -3.09 -11.36
CA TRP A 132 -7.21 -3.51 -11.23
C TRP A 132 -6.66 -4.13 -12.52
N GLU A 133 -7.42 -5.02 -13.17
CA GLU A 133 -7.03 -5.63 -14.45
C GLU A 133 -6.90 -4.60 -15.58
N LYS A 134 -7.80 -3.61 -15.64
CA LYS A 134 -7.73 -2.50 -16.60
C LYS A 134 -6.49 -1.62 -16.37
N LEU A 135 -6.02 -1.47 -15.13
CA LEU A 135 -4.82 -0.68 -14.80
C LEU A 135 -3.51 -1.43 -15.04
N ARG A 136 -3.52 -2.76 -15.10
CA ARG A 136 -2.29 -3.57 -15.28
C ARG A 136 -1.40 -3.17 -16.45
N PRO A 137 -1.91 -2.83 -17.65
CA PRO A 137 -1.06 -2.42 -18.78
C PRO A 137 -0.23 -1.16 -18.52
N TYR A 138 -0.64 -0.33 -17.55
CA TYR A 138 0.03 0.92 -17.19
C TYR A 138 1.01 0.77 -16.00
N SER A 139 1.13 -0.44 -15.46
CA SER A 139 1.99 -0.77 -14.33
C SER A 139 3.20 -1.58 -14.76
N ASN A 140 4.34 -1.31 -14.15
CA ASN A 140 5.53 -2.15 -14.29
C ASN A 140 5.58 -3.32 -13.28
N GLY A 141 4.48 -3.58 -12.60
CA GLY A 141 4.32 -4.64 -11.59
C GLY A 141 4.53 -4.14 -10.15
N GLY A 142 4.29 -5.02 -9.23
CA GLY A 142 4.34 -4.73 -7.80
C GLY A 142 2.97 -4.62 -7.17
N VAL A 143 2.93 -4.96 -5.89
CA VAL A 143 1.73 -4.92 -5.06
C VAL A 143 2.14 -4.31 -3.72
N TYR A 144 1.28 -3.48 -3.14
CA TYR A 144 1.48 -3.05 -1.77
C TYR A 144 1.06 -4.16 -0.81
N GLN A 145 1.95 -4.54 0.09
CA GLN A 145 1.78 -5.72 0.94
C GLN A 145 0.53 -5.68 1.84
N ASN A 146 -0.02 -4.50 2.12
CA ASN A 146 -1.22 -4.35 2.93
C ASN A 146 -2.52 -4.49 2.13
N PHE A 147 -2.47 -4.33 0.79
CA PHE A 147 -3.63 -4.39 -0.09
C PHE A 147 -3.44 -5.38 -1.25
N PRO A 148 -3.20 -6.68 -0.95
CA PRO A 148 -2.94 -7.69 -1.97
C PRO A 148 -4.21 -8.24 -2.64
N GLY A 149 -5.38 -7.95 -2.08
CA GLY A 149 -6.64 -8.64 -2.39
C GLY A 149 -6.87 -9.83 -1.44
N PHE A 150 -8.02 -9.88 -0.80
CA PHE A 150 -8.35 -10.93 0.16
C PHE A 150 -8.38 -12.32 -0.52
N ARG A 151 -7.67 -13.29 0.04
CA ARG A 151 -7.47 -14.65 -0.48
C ARG A 151 -6.74 -14.71 -1.82
N GLU A 152 -5.99 -13.67 -2.18
CA GLU A 152 -5.11 -13.66 -3.34
C GLU A 152 -3.63 -13.76 -2.94
N GLU A 153 -3.36 -13.94 -1.65
CA GLU A 153 -2.03 -14.10 -1.10
C GLU A 153 -1.39 -15.38 -1.64
N SER A 154 -0.24 -15.23 -2.24
CA SER A 154 0.56 -16.31 -2.80
C SER A 154 2.04 -15.97 -2.74
N ALA A 155 2.90 -16.96 -2.93
CA ALA A 155 4.34 -16.73 -3.02
C ALA A 155 4.69 -15.76 -4.16
N THR A 156 3.95 -15.78 -5.26
CA THR A 156 4.13 -14.83 -6.38
C THR A 156 3.78 -13.40 -5.96
N VAL A 157 2.66 -13.22 -5.27
CA VAL A 157 2.23 -11.90 -4.75
C VAL A 157 3.21 -11.41 -3.69
N ALA A 158 3.70 -12.28 -2.79
CA ALA A 158 4.72 -11.91 -1.82
C ALA A 158 6.02 -11.45 -2.50
N ARG A 159 6.49 -12.16 -3.52
CA ARG A 159 7.66 -11.73 -4.31
C ARG A 159 7.42 -10.40 -5.03
N ALA A 160 6.24 -10.19 -5.58
CA ALA A 160 5.88 -8.91 -6.20
C ALA A 160 5.85 -7.75 -5.19
N ALA A 161 5.39 -7.99 -3.97
CA ALA A 161 5.31 -6.97 -2.92
C ALA A 161 6.68 -6.59 -2.36
N TYR A 162 7.51 -7.59 -2.03
CA TYR A 162 8.82 -7.36 -1.40
C TYR A 162 9.96 -7.17 -2.41
N GLY A 163 9.75 -7.48 -3.70
CA GLY A 163 10.70 -7.24 -4.77
C GLY A 163 12.11 -7.77 -4.45
N VAL A 164 13.11 -6.92 -4.61
CA VAL A 164 14.54 -7.24 -4.35
C VAL A 164 14.82 -7.68 -2.91
N ASN A 165 13.95 -7.38 -1.98
CA ASN A 165 14.13 -7.71 -0.57
C ASN A 165 13.61 -9.10 -0.19
N TYR A 166 12.84 -9.77 -1.07
CA TYR A 166 12.19 -11.05 -0.73
C TYR A 166 13.18 -12.11 -0.25
N ASP A 167 14.28 -12.32 -0.95
CA ASP A 167 15.23 -13.36 -0.59
C ASP A 167 15.99 -13.06 0.70
N ARG A 168 16.24 -11.78 1.00
CA ARG A 168 16.79 -11.37 2.30
C ARG A 168 15.77 -11.61 3.42
N LEU A 169 14.50 -11.28 3.21
CA LEU A 169 13.42 -11.54 4.17
C LEU A 169 13.25 -13.05 4.40
N ALA A 170 13.34 -13.88 3.35
CA ALA A 170 13.28 -15.33 3.47
C ALA A 170 14.42 -15.90 4.35
N ARG A 171 15.63 -15.34 4.25
CA ARG A 171 16.75 -15.72 5.14
C ARG A 171 16.52 -15.27 6.58
N VAL A 172 16.01 -14.06 6.79
CA VAL A 172 15.61 -13.58 8.13
C VAL A 172 14.51 -14.46 8.70
N LYS A 173 13.51 -14.81 7.90
CA LYS A 173 12.44 -15.73 8.28
C LYS A 173 12.96 -17.09 8.67
N ALA A 174 13.90 -17.67 7.91
CA ALA A 174 14.52 -18.95 8.21
C ALA A 174 15.27 -18.96 9.55
N HIS A 175 15.81 -17.80 9.96
CA HIS A 175 16.50 -17.66 11.26
C HIS A 175 15.54 -17.56 12.44
N TYR A 176 14.47 -16.74 12.32
CA TYR A 176 13.57 -16.42 13.45
C TYR A 176 12.32 -17.29 13.51
N ASP A 177 11.88 -17.83 12.39
CA ASP A 177 10.69 -18.68 12.26
C ASP A 177 10.90 -19.79 11.23
N PRO A 178 11.85 -20.71 11.48
CA PRO A 178 12.22 -21.78 10.53
C PRO A 178 11.05 -22.74 10.24
N ASP A 179 10.17 -22.95 11.22
CA ASP A 179 8.97 -23.79 11.10
C ASP A 179 7.80 -23.09 10.40
N ASN A 180 7.97 -21.83 9.96
CA ASN A 180 6.94 -21.01 9.31
C ASN A 180 5.63 -20.98 10.10
N ARG A 181 5.71 -20.75 11.42
CA ARG A 181 4.52 -20.68 12.31
C ARG A 181 3.69 -19.42 12.05
N PHE A 182 4.34 -18.27 11.76
CA PHE A 182 3.70 -17.01 11.40
C PHE A 182 3.54 -16.94 9.88
N ARG A 183 2.48 -17.55 9.36
CA ARG A 183 2.22 -17.72 7.92
C ARG A 183 0.88 -17.20 7.43
N ILE A 184 0.17 -16.46 8.29
CA ILE A 184 -1.11 -15.85 7.94
C ILE A 184 -0.84 -14.58 7.11
N ASN A 185 -1.75 -14.25 6.22
CA ASN A 185 -1.68 -13.14 5.27
C ASN A 185 -0.58 -13.36 4.21
N LEU A 186 0.13 -12.30 3.81
CA LEU A 186 1.17 -12.36 2.80
C LEU A 186 2.45 -12.99 3.37
N ASN A 187 2.55 -14.31 3.30
CA ASN A 187 3.66 -15.06 3.87
C ASN A 187 4.94 -14.90 3.06
N VAL A 188 6.05 -14.67 3.76
CA VAL A 188 7.41 -14.88 3.24
C VAL A 188 7.86 -16.25 3.72
N GLU A 189 8.04 -17.20 2.81
CA GLU A 189 8.48 -18.54 3.16
C GLU A 189 9.94 -18.53 3.65
N PRO A 190 10.29 -19.32 4.69
CA PRO A 190 11.67 -19.46 5.13
C PRO A 190 12.55 -19.97 3.98
N ALA A 191 13.73 -19.37 3.81
CA ALA A 191 14.70 -19.86 2.84
C ALA A 191 15.11 -21.31 3.19
N THR A 192 15.11 -22.19 2.19
CA THR A 192 15.64 -23.54 2.36
C THR A 192 17.16 -23.45 2.59
N PRO A 193 17.72 -24.09 3.64
CA PRO A 193 19.16 -24.14 3.81
C PRO A 193 19.81 -24.73 2.54
N GLY A 194 20.74 -23.99 1.94
CA GLY A 194 21.53 -24.53 0.83
C GLY A 194 22.39 -25.71 1.28
N PRO A 195 22.78 -26.62 0.37
CA PRO A 195 23.70 -27.68 0.70
C PRO A 195 25.03 -27.08 1.21
N GLY A 196 25.29 -27.20 2.52
CA GLY A 196 26.47 -26.64 3.19
C GLY A 196 26.23 -25.50 4.18
N ALA A 197 25.01 -25.08 4.42
CA ALA A 197 24.71 -24.12 5.47
C ALA A 197 24.71 -24.82 6.84
N GLU A 198 25.80 -24.68 7.59
CA GLU A 198 25.84 -25.05 9.00
C GLU A 198 24.78 -24.25 9.75
N ALA A 199 24.04 -24.92 10.65
CA ALA A 199 23.09 -24.26 11.54
C ALA A 199 23.85 -23.19 12.36
N VAL A 200 23.57 -21.94 12.11
CA VAL A 200 24.13 -20.84 12.93
C VAL A 200 23.58 -21.01 14.33
N ASP A 201 24.41 -21.45 15.26
CA ASP A 201 24.07 -21.65 16.66
C ASP A 201 23.59 -20.33 17.25
N GLY A 202 22.38 -20.32 17.78
CA GLY A 202 21.64 -19.10 18.22
C GLY A 202 22.29 -18.31 19.38
N LYS A 203 23.55 -18.60 19.73
CA LYS A 203 24.31 -17.89 20.76
C LYS A 203 25.14 -16.71 20.25
N THR A 204 25.47 -16.65 18.97
CA THR A 204 26.36 -15.63 18.41
C THR A 204 25.64 -14.36 17.93
N ALA A 205 24.31 -14.39 17.76
CA ALA A 205 23.54 -13.26 17.23
C ALA A 205 23.26 -12.12 18.25
N ARG A 206 23.59 -12.28 19.54
CA ARG A 206 23.37 -11.24 20.56
C ARG A 206 24.45 -10.17 20.63
N ALA A 207 25.59 -10.36 19.98
CA ALA A 207 26.74 -9.45 20.10
C ALA A 207 26.80 -8.35 19.01
N SER A 208 26.00 -8.42 17.93
CA SER A 208 26.12 -7.49 16.79
C SER A 208 25.01 -6.41 16.69
N ILE A 209 24.21 -6.23 17.73
CA ILE A 209 23.16 -5.18 17.78
C ILE A 209 23.52 -4.02 18.74
N ALA A 210 24.74 -4.00 19.26
CA ALA A 210 25.23 -3.00 20.22
C ALA A 210 26.37 -2.10 19.68
N GLU A 211 26.45 -1.85 18.37
CA GLU A 211 27.29 -0.78 17.80
C GLU A 211 26.49 0.04 16.81
#